data_ae1b480f09cfec5a543f26b64597785a
#
_entry.id   ae1b480f09cfec5a543f26b64597785a
#
_cell.length_a   1.000
_cell.length_b   1.000
_cell.length_c   1.000
_cell.angle_alpha   90.00
_cell.angle_beta   90.00
_cell.angle_gamma   90.00
#
_symmetry.space_group_name_H-M   'P 1'
#
loop_
_entity.id
_entity.type
_entity.pdbx_description
1 polymer ?
#
loop_
_entity_poly.entity_id
_entity_poly.type
_entity_poly.pdbx_seq_one_letter_code
_entity_poly.pdbx_strand_id
1 'polypeptide(L)'
;MNRFAIILFITLSVTACKSKKQVVTKKSKSAKSTNKTKTVSSTNAIYYSIAAENVVEYAKEFNGVRYKYGGTTKKGMDCSGLVFTSFKKENISLPRTTKDLSISGEWVDIKEVQKGDLLFFATKKKSRK
;
A
#
# COMPACT_ATOMS: atom_id res chain seq x y z
N MET A 1 38.39 13.69 -60.55
CA MET A 1 36.96 14.02 -60.77
C MET A 1 36.28 13.95 -59.39
N ASN A 2 35.71 15.02 -58.99
CA ASN A 2 35.50 15.47 -57.61
C ASN A 2 34.38 14.73 -56.87
N ARG A 3 34.76 14.22 -55.70
CA ARG A 3 33.85 13.62 -54.76
C ARG A 3 33.52 14.70 -53.70
N PHE A 4 32.40 15.39 -53.83
CA PHE A 4 31.92 16.31 -52.82
C PHE A 4 31.26 15.49 -51.69
N ALA A 5 31.92 15.43 -50.55
CA ALA A 5 31.38 14.89 -49.32
C ALA A 5 30.46 15.94 -48.68
N ILE A 6 29.16 15.65 -48.66
CA ILE A 6 28.18 16.45 -47.93
C ILE A 6 28.21 15.93 -46.47
N ILE A 7 28.82 16.70 -45.59
CA ILE A 7 28.79 16.44 -44.15
C ILE A 7 27.46 17.01 -43.60
N LEU A 8 26.51 16.13 -43.36
CA LEU A 8 25.25 16.48 -42.69
C LEU A 8 25.50 16.49 -41.18
N PHE A 9 25.60 17.69 -40.62
CA PHE A 9 25.65 17.89 -39.16
C PHE A 9 24.27 17.58 -38.56
N ILE A 10 24.13 16.39 -38.01
CA ILE A 10 23.00 16.07 -37.12
C ILE A 10 23.37 16.52 -35.73
N THR A 11 22.87 17.67 -35.33
CA THR A 11 22.94 18.15 -33.93
C THR A 11 21.95 17.37 -33.09
N LEU A 12 22.44 16.37 -32.38
CA LEU A 12 21.67 15.59 -31.42
C LEU A 12 21.47 16.44 -30.12
N SER A 13 20.30 17.05 -30.02
CA SER A 13 19.90 17.78 -28.82
C SER A 13 19.56 16.79 -27.71
N VAL A 14 20.52 16.50 -26.82
CA VAL A 14 20.29 15.72 -25.60
C VAL A 14 19.61 16.60 -24.57
N THR A 15 18.27 16.56 -24.49
CA THR A 15 17.52 17.16 -23.38
C THR A 15 17.69 16.26 -22.16
N ALA A 16 18.65 16.60 -21.30
CA ALA A 16 18.84 15.98 -20.01
C ALA A 16 17.65 16.32 -19.09
N CYS A 17 16.77 15.36 -18.89
CA CYS A 17 15.69 15.44 -17.92
C CYS A 17 16.28 15.33 -16.50
N LYS A 18 16.53 16.48 -15.86
CA LYS A 18 17.01 16.57 -14.48
C LYS A 18 15.86 16.24 -13.53
N SER A 19 15.75 15.00 -13.10
CA SER A 19 14.84 14.58 -12.03
C SER A 19 15.32 15.18 -10.71
N LYS A 20 14.64 16.23 -10.24
CA LYS A 20 14.86 16.80 -8.90
C LYS A 20 14.27 15.85 -7.87
N LYS A 21 15.13 15.17 -7.10
CA LYS A 21 14.74 14.53 -5.84
C LYS A 21 14.31 15.62 -4.87
N GLN A 22 13.01 15.77 -4.66
CA GLN A 22 12.50 16.57 -3.57
C GLN A 22 12.65 15.80 -2.27
N VAL A 23 13.61 16.20 -1.47
CA VAL A 23 13.70 15.81 -0.06
C VAL A 23 12.64 16.63 0.69
N VAL A 24 11.51 16.00 1.02
CA VAL A 24 10.48 16.64 1.84
C VAL A 24 10.88 16.48 3.31
N THR A 25 11.57 17.49 3.83
CA THR A 25 11.69 17.67 5.27
C THR A 25 10.37 18.21 5.82
N LYS A 26 9.53 17.34 6.38
CA LYS A 26 8.30 17.77 7.08
C LYS A 26 8.65 18.40 8.41
N LYS A 27 8.70 19.74 8.42
CA LYS A 27 8.61 20.54 9.63
C LYS A 27 7.15 20.52 10.09
N SER A 28 6.90 19.86 11.22
CA SER A 28 5.60 19.84 11.88
C SER A 28 5.12 21.26 12.18
N LYS A 29 4.05 21.70 11.54
CA LYS A 29 3.21 22.79 12.04
C LYS A 29 1.80 22.24 12.14
N SER A 30 1.33 22.18 13.38
CA SER A 30 -0.06 22.02 13.77
C SER A 30 -0.97 22.87 12.88
N ALA A 31 -1.80 22.24 12.07
CA ALA A 31 -2.88 22.88 11.36
C ALA A 31 -4.19 22.24 11.83
N LYS A 32 -4.97 23.06 12.50
CA LYS A 32 -6.34 22.99 12.91
C LYS A 32 -7.18 22.14 11.92
N SER A 33 -7.68 21.02 12.42
CA SER A 33 -8.64 20.15 11.73
C SER A 33 -9.91 20.93 11.41
N THR A 34 -10.09 21.27 10.15
CA THR A 34 -11.41 21.59 9.62
C THR A 34 -12.05 20.28 9.21
N ASN A 35 -13.02 19.84 9.98
CA ASN A 35 -13.94 18.75 9.65
C ASN A 35 -14.58 19.00 8.28
N LYS A 36 -13.99 18.45 7.22
CA LYS A 36 -14.70 18.26 5.96
C LYS A 36 -15.43 16.94 6.06
N THR A 37 -16.63 16.97 6.63
CA THR A 37 -17.60 15.87 6.57
C THR A 37 -17.84 15.54 5.10
N LYS A 38 -17.09 14.55 4.61
CA LYS A 38 -17.38 13.94 3.32
C LYS A 38 -18.63 13.10 3.57
N THR A 39 -19.78 13.58 3.11
CA THR A 39 -21.04 12.81 3.09
C THR A 39 -20.79 11.59 2.20
N VAL A 40 -20.26 10.52 2.80
CA VAL A 40 -20.22 9.20 2.18
C VAL A 40 -21.66 8.76 2.12
N SER A 41 -22.18 8.51 0.93
CA SER A 41 -23.54 8.00 0.75
C SER A 41 -23.72 6.78 1.66
N SER A 42 -24.83 6.74 2.39
CA SER A 42 -25.15 5.65 3.35
C SER A 42 -24.94 4.25 2.75
N THR A 43 -25.19 4.10 1.47
CA THR A 43 -24.99 2.86 0.70
C THR A 43 -23.51 2.42 0.68
N ASN A 44 -22.56 3.35 0.53
CA ASN A 44 -21.13 3.02 0.53
C ASN A 44 -20.64 2.60 1.92
N ALA A 45 -21.13 3.25 2.98
CA ALA A 45 -20.79 2.89 4.35
C ALA A 45 -21.26 1.46 4.70
N ILE A 46 -22.48 1.11 4.28
CA ILE A 46 -23.03 -0.25 4.45
C ILE A 46 -22.19 -1.27 3.66
N TYR A 47 -21.85 -0.96 2.41
CA TYR A 47 -21.00 -1.84 1.59
C TYR A 47 -19.66 -2.14 2.24
N TYR A 48 -18.94 -1.10 2.71
CA TYR A 48 -17.65 -1.28 3.38
C TYR A 48 -17.77 -2.06 4.70
N SER A 49 -18.83 -1.87 5.44
CA SER A 49 -19.10 -2.62 6.67
C SER A 49 -19.32 -4.12 6.39
N ILE A 50 -20.07 -4.45 5.35
CA ILE A 50 -20.31 -5.85 4.94
C ILE A 50 -19.00 -6.48 4.41
N ALA A 51 -18.25 -5.77 3.57
CA ALA A 51 -16.99 -6.26 3.05
C ALA A 51 -15.97 -6.52 4.18
N ALA A 52 -15.89 -5.65 5.18
CA ALA A 52 -15.03 -5.82 6.35
C ALA A 52 -15.41 -7.09 7.15
N GLU A 53 -16.71 -7.37 7.32
CA GLU A 53 -17.19 -8.59 7.96
C GLU A 53 -16.75 -9.81 7.17
N ASN A 54 -17.04 -9.85 5.87
CA ASN A 54 -16.69 -10.95 4.98
C ASN A 54 -15.18 -11.24 4.96
N VAL A 55 -14.34 -10.19 4.91
CA VAL A 55 -12.88 -10.33 4.99
C VAL A 55 -12.45 -11.05 6.26
N VAL A 56 -13.02 -10.67 7.41
CA VAL A 56 -12.68 -11.27 8.71
C VAL A 56 -13.17 -12.72 8.77
N GLU A 57 -14.40 -13.00 8.34
CA GLU A 57 -14.94 -14.37 8.34
C GLU A 57 -14.13 -15.28 7.41
N TYR A 58 -13.77 -14.80 6.22
CA TYR A 58 -12.94 -15.57 5.31
C TYR A 58 -11.52 -15.79 5.85
N ALA A 59 -10.95 -14.81 6.56
CA ALA A 59 -9.65 -14.97 7.21
C ALA A 59 -9.66 -16.09 8.27
N LYS A 60 -10.76 -16.27 8.99
CA LYS A 60 -10.93 -17.34 9.99
C LYS A 60 -10.87 -18.75 9.39
N GLU A 61 -11.20 -18.91 8.11
CA GLU A 61 -11.08 -20.21 7.42
C GLU A 61 -9.65 -20.75 7.33
N PHE A 62 -8.65 -19.87 7.54
CA PHE A 62 -7.23 -20.21 7.56
C PHE A 62 -6.70 -20.48 8.95
N ASN A 63 -7.57 -20.56 9.97
CA ASN A 63 -7.16 -20.90 11.32
C ASN A 63 -6.49 -22.29 11.35
N GLY A 64 -5.33 -22.38 12.02
CA GLY A 64 -4.54 -23.62 12.06
C GLY A 64 -3.66 -23.90 10.82
N VAL A 65 -3.71 -23.06 9.80
CA VAL A 65 -2.81 -23.18 8.65
C VAL A 65 -1.38 -22.88 9.08
N ARG A 66 -0.43 -23.77 8.74
CA ARG A 66 0.99 -23.61 9.09
C ARG A 66 1.57 -22.34 8.45
N TYR A 67 2.48 -21.70 9.16
CA TYR A 67 3.23 -20.58 8.62
C TYR A 67 4.15 -21.03 7.46
N LYS A 68 4.11 -20.31 6.35
CA LYS A 68 5.00 -20.47 5.21
C LYS A 68 5.29 -19.09 4.61
N TYR A 69 6.55 -18.66 4.65
CA TYR A 69 6.96 -17.40 4.04
C TYR A 69 6.59 -17.35 2.54
N GLY A 70 5.96 -16.26 2.11
CA GLY A 70 5.46 -16.10 0.74
C GLY A 70 4.17 -16.90 0.42
N GLY A 71 3.67 -17.69 1.36
CA GLY A 71 2.49 -18.52 1.18
C GLY A 71 1.17 -17.72 1.19
N THR A 72 0.18 -18.22 0.41
CA THR A 72 -1.15 -17.62 0.25
C THR A 72 -2.27 -18.67 0.20
N THR A 73 -2.01 -19.90 0.64
CA THR A 73 -2.96 -21.03 0.50
C THR A 73 -3.06 -21.83 1.80
N LYS A 74 -4.06 -22.71 1.88
CA LYS A 74 -4.21 -23.66 3.00
C LYS A 74 -3.02 -24.63 3.15
N LYS A 75 -2.12 -24.74 2.15
CA LYS A 75 -0.86 -25.51 2.26
C LYS A 75 0.23 -24.76 3.03
N GLY A 76 0.03 -23.51 3.31
CA GLY A 76 0.91 -22.63 4.07
C GLY A 76 0.73 -21.17 3.71
N MET A 77 0.82 -20.29 4.70
CA MET A 77 0.49 -18.88 4.57
C MET A 77 1.35 -18.03 5.49
N ASP A 78 1.72 -16.82 5.07
CA ASP A 78 2.31 -15.81 5.94
C ASP A 78 1.28 -14.73 6.31
N CYS A 79 1.64 -13.83 7.23
CA CYS A 79 0.73 -12.80 7.74
C CYS A 79 0.17 -11.89 6.64
N SER A 80 1.03 -11.37 5.75
CA SER A 80 0.58 -10.54 4.64
C SER A 80 -0.11 -11.34 3.53
N GLY A 81 0.15 -12.64 3.43
CA GLY A 81 -0.57 -13.56 2.56
C GLY A 81 -2.00 -13.79 2.99
N LEU A 82 -2.23 -13.91 4.30
CA LEU A 82 -3.58 -13.97 4.86
C LEU A 82 -4.37 -12.70 4.53
N VAL A 83 -3.81 -11.53 4.82
CA VAL A 83 -4.43 -10.23 4.50
C VAL A 83 -4.73 -10.14 3.00
N PHE A 84 -3.71 -10.34 2.16
CA PHE A 84 -3.86 -10.27 0.70
C PHE A 84 -4.98 -11.18 0.19
N THR A 85 -5.02 -12.43 0.65
CA THR A 85 -6.01 -13.42 0.18
C THR A 85 -7.41 -13.07 0.65
N SER A 86 -7.57 -12.61 1.89
CA SER A 86 -8.87 -12.29 2.47
C SER A 86 -9.50 -11.07 1.81
N PHE A 87 -8.73 -10.00 1.60
CA PHE A 87 -9.25 -8.82 0.91
C PHE A 87 -9.52 -9.06 -0.58
N LYS A 88 -8.69 -9.89 -1.23
CA LYS A 88 -8.90 -10.28 -2.62
C LYS A 88 -10.23 -11.00 -2.82
N LYS A 89 -10.73 -11.73 -1.83
CA LYS A 89 -12.04 -12.39 -1.87
C LYS A 89 -13.18 -11.40 -2.07
N GLU A 90 -13.06 -10.21 -1.52
CA GLU A 90 -14.00 -9.09 -1.66
C GLU A 90 -13.65 -8.15 -2.83
N ASN A 91 -12.79 -8.59 -3.78
CA ASN A 91 -12.30 -7.79 -4.91
C ASN A 91 -11.53 -6.53 -4.49
N ILE A 92 -11.01 -6.48 -3.27
CA ILE A 92 -10.16 -5.41 -2.78
C ILE A 92 -8.71 -5.80 -3.01
N SER A 93 -8.03 -5.06 -3.91
CA SER A 93 -6.64 -5.31 -4.24
C SER A 93 -5.71 -4.61 -3.26
N LEU A 94 -4.88 -5.39 -2.56
CA LEU A 94 -3.88 -4.89 -1.61
C LEU A 94 -2.48 -5.30 -2.05
N PRO A 95 -1.43 -4.57 -1.63
CA PRO A 95 -0.05 -4.99 -1.80
C PRO A 95 0.24 -6.32 -1.10
N ARG A 96 1.16 -7.11 -1.67
CA ARG A 96 1.48 -8.44 -1.15
C ARG A 96 2.37 -8.41 0.10
N THR A 97 3.20 -7.40 0.29
CA THR A 97 4.18 -7.38 1.37
C THR A 97 3.73 -6.52 2.55
N THR A 98 4.13 -6.91 3.77
CA THR A 98 3.85 -6.12 4.98
C THR A 98 4.42 -4.70 4.88
N LYS A 99 5.58 -4.53 4.23
CA LYS A 99 6.21 -3.22 4.03
C LYS A 99 5.33 -2.31 3.17
N ASP A 100 4.84 -2.81 2.06
CA ASP A 100 4.03 -2.03 1.14
C ASP A 100 2.63 -1.79 1.71
N LEU A 101 2.05 -2.77 2.42
CA LEU A 101 0.79 -2.61 3.16
C LEU A 101 0.88 -1.47 4.18
N SER A 102 1.99 -1.38 4.94
CA SER A 102 2.15 -0.38 6.00
C SER A 102 2.23 1.07 5.52
N ILE A 103 2.36 1.29 4.21
CA ILE A 103 2.42 2.63 3.59
C ILE A 103 1.27 2.88 2.60
N SER A 104 0.35 1.94 2.45
CA SER A 104 -0.72 2.00 1.44
C SER A 104 -2.04 2.55 1.94
N GLY A 105 -2.22 2.70 3.25
CA GLY A 105 -3.46 3.18 3.85
C GLY A 105 -3.30 4.53 4.53
N GLU A 106 -4.37 4.96 5.17
CA GLU A 106 -4.38 6.10 6.07
C GLU A 106 -4.18 5.62 7.50
N TRP A 107 -3.48 6.41 8.33
CA TRP A 107 -3.30 6.10 9.73
C TRP A 107 -4.56 6.45 10.51
N VAL A 108 -5.03 5.50 11.31
CA VAL A 108 -6.19 5.63 12.20
C VAL A 108 -5.71 5.60 13.65
N ASP A 109 -6.32 6.42 14.51
CA ASP A 109 -6.05 6.33 15.95
C ASP A 109 -6.52 4.97 16.48
N ILE A 110 -5.74 4.38 17.39
CA ILE A 110 -6.06 3.05 17.95
C ILE A 110 -7.44 3.00 18.65
N LYS A 111 -7.94 4.14 19.07
CA LYS A 111 -9.27 4.27 19.68
C LYS A 111 -10.41 4.26 18.66
N GLU A 112 -10.08 4.49 17.38
CA GLU A 112 -11.02 4.59 16.27
C GLU A 112 -10.97 3.36 15.35
N VAL A 113 -10.10 2.37 15.68
CA VAL A 113 -9.93 1.15 14.89
C VAL A 113 -11.25 0.39 14.76
N GLN A 114 -11.56 0.01 13.55
CA GLN A 114 -12.77 -0.72 13.19
C GLN A 114 -12.41 -2.07 12.53
N LYS A 115 -13.43 -2.91 12.38
CA LYS A 115 -13.30 -4.18 11.65
C LYS A 115 -12.90 -3.90 10.19
N GLY A 116 -11.88 -4.59 9.72
CA GLY A 116 -11.28 -4.37 8.39
C GLY A 116 -10.01 -3.54 8.41
N ASP A 117 -9.72 -2.81 9.50
CA ASP A 117 -8.46 -2.11 9.65
C ASP A 117 -7.28 -3.07 9.90
N LEU A 118 -6.10 -2.67 9.46
CA LEU A 118 -4.88 -3.47 9.61
C LEU A 118 -4.02 -2.95 10.76
N LEU A 119 -3.68 -3.84 11.68
CA LEU A 119 -2.74 -3.56 12.77
C LEU A 119 -1.34 -4.05 12.42
N PHE A 120 -0.34 -3.19 12.59
CA PHE A 120 1.06 -3.50 12.32
C PHE A 120 1.87 -3.55 13.62
N PHE A 121 2.57 -4.66 13.85
CA PHE A 121 3.36 -4.89 15.04
C PHE A 121 4.86 -4.96 14.72
N ALA A 122 5.68 -4.31 15.54
CA ALA A 122 7.14 -4.45 15.47
C ALA A 122 7.56 -5.80 16.07
N THR A 123 7.92 -6.75 15.22
CA THR A 123 8.30 -8.12 15.62
C THR A 123 9.77 -8.25 16.02
N LYS A 124 10.62 -7.24 15.75
CA LYS A 124 12.03 -7.23 16.11
C LYS A 124 12.35 -6.01 16.97
N LYS A 125 13.01 -6.22 18.11
CA LYS A 125 13.61 -5.12 18.87
C LYS A 125 14.66 -4.44 17.95
N LYS A 126 14.50 -3.12 17.76
CA LYS A 126 15.53 -2.32 17.11
C LYS A 126 16.76 -2.38 18.01
N SER A 127 17.81 -3.06 17.58
CA SER A 127 19.10 -3.02 18.28
C SER A 127 19.54 -1.56 18.35
N ARG A 128 19.62 -1.01 19.58
CA ARG A 128 20.25 0.30 19.76
C ARG A 128 21.75 0.08 19.54
N LYS A 129 22.26 0.59 18.41
CA LYS A 129 23.69 0.79 18.21
C LYS A 129 24.09 2.07 18.92
#